data_283e336ac118d8cbfec6a9162ab7787d
#
_entry.id   283e336ac118d8cbfec6a9162ab7787d
#
_cell.length_a   1.000
_cell.length_b   1.000
_cell.length_c   1.000
_cell.angle_alpha   90.00
_cell.angle_beta   90.00
_cell.angle_gamma   90.00
#
_symmetry.space_group_name_H-M   'P 1'
#
loop_
_entity.id
_entity.type
_entity.pdbx_description
1 polymer ?
#
loop_
_entity_poly.entity_id
_entity_poly.type
_entity_poly.pdbx_seq_one_letter_code
_entity_poly.pdbx_strand_id
1 'polypeptide(L)'
;MSGWSPEVHEVLEASGWTPGRKADTARWRSMFETVGLAMHDAAEAFLQEFGGLTVNVSGPGISCARTPFALDPELAWGEDDRFAEWGESIGHRLFPLGELDHGRFFLGIDEMGVIYLVETWIASFGPMPQALENLVLGMAPRRIDEG
;
A
#
# COMPACT_ATOMS: atom_id res chain seq x y z
N MET A 1 -3.54 20.37 -1.94
CA MET A 1 -2.69 20.17 -0.76
C MET A 1 -2.65 18.68 -0.42
N SER A 2 -1.47 18.12 -0.23
CA SER A 2 -1.33 16.67 -0.10
C SER A 2 -1.66 16.13 1.29
N GLY A 3 -1.57 16.96 2.32
CA GLY A 3 -1.76 16.51 3.70
C GLY A 3 -0.53 15.83 4.30
N TRP A 4 0.62 15.87 3.60
CA TRP A 4 1.88 15.30 4.08
C TRP A 4 2.84 16.37 4.55
N SER A 5 3.81 15.95 5.40
CA SER A 5 4.90 16.84 5.78
C SER A 5 5.78 17.15 4.57
N PRO A 6 6.56 18.26 4.59
CA PRO A 6 7.47 18.57 3.50
C PRO A 6 8.45 17.46 3.19
N GLU A 7 8.94 16.75 4.20
CA GLU A 7 9.88 15.65 4.00
C GLU A 7 9.25 14.52 3.17
N VAL A 8 8.02 14.13 3.49
CA VAL A 8 7.31 13.07 2.77
C VAL A 8 7.03 13.51 1.34
N HIS A 9 6.63 14.76 1.16
CA HIS A 9 6.37 15.32 -0.15
C HIS A 9 7.62 15.24 -1.04
N GLU A 10 8.79 15.59 -0.51
CA GLU A 10 10.05 15.52 -1.24
C GLU A 10 10.41 14.07 -1.62
N VAL A 11 10.22 13.15 -0.70
CA VAL A 11 10.53 11.73 -0.97
C VAL A 11 9.64 11.19 -2.08
N LEU A 12 8.35 11.51 -2.06
CA LEU A 12 7.43 11.05 -3.10
C LEU A 12 7.78 11.67 -4.46
N GLU A 13 8.12 12.96 -4.48
CA GLU A 13 8.54 13.60 -5.72
C GLU A 13 9.81 12.98 -6.28
N ALA A 14 10.77 12.67 -5.43
CA ALA A 14 11.99 11.99 -5.83
C ALA A 14 11.73 10.59 -6.37
N SER A 15 10.62 9.97 -5.95
CA SER A 15 10.22 8.65 -6.42
C SER A 15 9.45 8.67 -7.74
N GLY A 16 9.13 9.88 -8.23
CA GLY A 16 8.41 10.04 -9.50
C GLY A 16 6.97 10.53 -9.37
N TRP A 17 6.51 10.80 -8.16
CA TRP A 17 5.16 11.31 -7.95
C TRP A 17 5.07 12.80 -8.36
N THR A 18 3.96 13.17 -8.99
CA THR A 18 3.62 14.56 -9.30
C THR A 18 2.14 14.79 -9.01
N PRO A 19 1.74 16.03 -8.67
CA PRO A 19 0.32 16.34 -8.54
C PRO A 19 -0.42 16.08 -9.85
N GLY A 20 -1.57 15.45 -9.79
CA GLY A 20 -2.36 15.13 -10.96
C GLY A 20 -1.90 13.91 -11.76
N ARG A 21 -0.94 13.16 -11.23
CA ARG A 21 -0.46 11.93 -11.86
C ARG A 21 -1.61 10.94 -12.04
N LYS A 22 -1.67 10.33 -13.25
CA LYS A 22 -2.69 9.33 -13.56
C LYS A 22 -2.06 8.13 -14.25
N ALA A 23 -1.63 7.14 -13.48
CA ALA A 23 -1.14 5.89 -14.01
C ALA A 23 -2.32 5.06 -14.53
N ASP A 24 -2.07 4.26 -15.57
CA ASP A 24 -3.07 3.35 -16.10
C ASP A 24 -3.21 2.14 -15.17
N THR A 25 -4.39 1.93 -14.63
CA THR A 25 -4.67 0.85 -13.69
C THR A 25 -5.35 -0.36 -14.35
N ALA A 26 -5.68 -0.29 -15.63
CA ALA A 26 -6.45 -1.33 -16.31
C ALA A 26 -5.78 -2.70 -16.26
N ARG A 27 -4.45 -2.74 -16.41
CA ARG A 27 -3.68 -3.98 -16.36
C ARG A 27 -3.83 -4.67 -15.00
N TRP A 28 -3.70 -3.92 -13.92
CA TRP A 28 -3.82 -4.49 -12.58
C TRP A 28 -5.24 -4.93 -12.29
N ARG A 29 -6.22 -4.14 -12.72
CA ARG A 29 -7.63 -4.50 -12.58
C ARG A 29 -7.92 -5.84 -13.25
N SER A 30 -7.50 -5.98 -14.50
CA SER A 30 -7.73 -7.20 -15.28
C SER A 30 -7.04 -8.41 -14.67
N MET A 31 -5.78 -8.24 -14.26
CA MET A 31 -5.00 -9.31 -13.65
C MET A 31 -5.70 -9.90 -12.44
N PHE A 32 -6.07 -9.05 -11.51
CA PHE A 32 -6.57 -9.51 -10.22
C PHE A 32 -8.04 -9.94 -10.27
N GLU A 33 -8.80 -9.46 -11.25
CA GLU A 33 -10.15 -9.96 -11.48
C GLU A 33 -10.15 -11.45 -11.82
N THR A 34 -9.12 -11.93 -12.50
CA THR A 34 -9.04 -13.35 -12.85
C THR A 34 -8.90 -14.27 -11.64
N VAL A 35 -8.49 -13.72 -10.50
CA VAL A 35 -8.32 -14.50 -9.28
C VAL A 35 -9.29 -14.04 -8.18
N GLY A 36 -10.35 -13.30 -8.55
CA GLY A 36 -11.41 -12.94 -7.64
C GLY A 36 -11.19 -11.72 -6.79
N LEU A 37 -10.15 -10.93 -7.07
CA LEU A 37 -9.89 -9.69 -6.35
C LEU A 37 -10.32 -8.49 -7.21
N ALA A 38 -11.49 -7.93 -6.90
CA ALA A 38 -12.00 -6.77 -7.63
C ALA A 38 -11.34 -5.48 -7.15
N MET A 39 -10.92 -4.64 -8.09
CA MET A 39 -10.36 -3.34 -7.76
C MET A 39 -11.49 -2.37 -7.40
N HIS A 40 -11.59 -2.03 -6.11
CA HIS A 40 -12.58 -1.05 -5.65
C HIS A 40 -12.09 0.38 -5.88
N ASP A 41 -12.97 1.36 -5.66
CA ASP A 41 -12.68 2.76 -5.96
C ASP A 41 -11.46 3.31 -5.22
N ALA A 42 -11.29 2.93 -3.95
CA ALA A 42 -10.14 3.40 -3.16
C ALA A 42 -8.82 2.87 -3.75
N ALA A 43 -8.80 1.62 -4.18
CA ALA A 43 -7.62 1.03 -4.81
C ALA A 43 -7.33 1.71 -6.15
N GLU A 44 -8.34 1.96 -6.95
CA GLU A 44 -8.16 2.63 -8.23
C GLU A 44 -7.61 4.03 -8.05
N ALA A 45 -8.20 4.81 -7.15
CA ALA A 45 -7.74 6.18 -6.89
C ALA A 45 -6.29 6.20 -6.41
N PHE A 46 -5.95 5.30 -5.49
CA PHE A 46 -4.59 5.20 -4.98
C PHE A 46 -3.61 4.85 -6.09
N LEU A 47 -3.92 3.82 -6.87
CA LEU A 47 -3.01 3.32 -7.90
C LEU A 47 -2.88 4.29 -9.08
N GLN A 48 -3.91 5.07 -9.39
CA GLN A 48 -3.80 6.12 -10.39
C GLN A 48 -2.74 7.14 -9.99
N GLU A 49 -2.69 7.50 -8.73
CA GLU A 49 -1.77 8.51 -8.24
C GLU A 49 -0.39 7.94 -7.93
N PHE A 50 -0.29 6.76 -7.34
CA PHE A 50 0.95 6.23 -6.81
C PHE A 50 1.42 4.92 -7.45
N GLY A 51 0.60 4.28 -8.25
CA GLY A 51 0.95 2.97 -8.82
C GLY A 51 2.18 3.04 -9.70
N GLY A 52 3.05 2.04 -9.57
CA GLY A 52 4.29 1.97 -10.33
C GLY A 52 5.47 2.66 -9.67
N LEU A 53 5.27 3.37 -8.55
CA LEU A 53 6.36 4.05 -7.85
C LEU A 53 7.13 3.10 -6.94
N THR A 54 8.46 3.25 -6.91
CA THR A 54 9.31 2.59 -5.93
C THR A 54 9.90 3.68 -5.03
N VAL A 55 9.66 3.56 -3.73
CA VAL A 55 10.11 4.54 -2.74
C VAL A 55 11.29 3.97 -1.98
N ASN A 56 12.49 4.51 -2.23
CA ASN A 56 13.73 4.03 -1.61
C ASN A 56 14.08 4.89 -0.40
N VAL A 57 13.63 4.45 0.77
CA VAL A 57 13.97 5.08 2.04
C VAL A 57 14.68 4.06 2.91
N SER A 58 15.53 4.53 3.82
CA SER A 58 16.28 3.65 4.73
C SER A 58 16.69 4.43 5.97
N GLY A 59 17.27 3.74 6.92
CA GLY A 59 17.78 4.35 8.14
C GLY A 59 16.75 4.43 9.25
N PRO A 60 17.08 5.13 10.35
CA PRO A 60 16.16 5.23 11.50
C PRO A 60 14.89 5.98 11.12
N GLY A 61 13.76 5.47 11.58
CA GLY A 61 12.46 6.13 11.43
C GLY A 61 11.94 6.60 12.78
N ILE A 62 10.67 6.99 12.81
CA ILE A 62 10.05 7.54 14.02
C ILE A 62 9.88 6.47 15.09
N SER A 63 9.31 5.32 14.73
CA SER A 63 9.10 4.22 15.70
C SER A 63 9.60 2.88 15.18
N CYS A 64 10.04 2.82 13.92
CA CYS A 64 10.69 1.64 13.36
C CYS A 64 11.64 2.10 12.25
N ALA A 65 12.45 1.19 11.73
CA ALA A 65 13.35 1.53 10.64
C ALA A 65 12.56 1.88 9.39
N ARG A 66 13.04 2.84 8.61
CA ARG A 66 12.50 3.15 7.29
C ARG A 66 12.93 2.03 6.35
N THR A 67 11.98 1.48 5.61
CA THR A 67 12.27 0.42 4.65
C THR A 67 11.69 0.79 3.29
N PRO A 68 12.36 0.40 2.19
CA PRO A 68 11.84 0.71 0.87
C PRO A 68 10.54 -0.05 0.58
N PHE A 69 9.70 0.54 -0.26
CA PHE A 69 8.48 -0.13 -0.69
C PHE A 69 8.21 0.17 -2.16
N ALA A 70 7.57 -0.79 -2.82
CA ALA A 70 7.24 -0.69 -4.24
C ALA A 70 5.72 -0.82 -4.40
N LEU A 71 5.13 0.17 -5.06
CA LEU A 71 3.68 0.24 -5.26
C LEU A 71 3.32 -0.34 -6.62
N ASP A 72 3.63 -1.63 -6.79
CA ASP A 72 3.36 -2.39 -8.00
C ASP A 72 2.57 -3.65 -7.61
N PRO A 73 1.26 -3.67 -7.88
CA PRO A 73 0.43 -4.83 -7.52
C PRO A 73 0.91 -6.16 -8.09
N GLU A 74 1.63 -6.15 -9.21
CA GLU A 74 2.13 -7.41 -9.80
C GLU A 74 3.08 -8.15 -8.88
N LEU A 75 3.74 -7.43 -7.97
CA LEU A 75 4.66 -8.05 -7.00
C LEU A 75 3.92 -8.95 -6.00
N ALA A 76 2.62 -8.77 -5.86
CA ALA A 76 1.78 -9.60 -5.01
C ALA A 76 1.06 -10.71 -5.81
N TRP A 77 1.41 -10.88 -7.07
CA TRP A 77 0.78 -11.92 -7.89
C TRP A 77 1.08 -13.31 -7.31
N GLY A 78 0.03 -14.10 -7.15
CA GLY A 78 0.15 -15.41 -6.51
C GLY A 78 -0.25 -15.42 -5.05
N GLU A 79 -0.49 -14.24 -4.45
CA GLU A 79 -0.89 -14.11 -3.05
C GLU A 79 -2.37 -13.74 -2.90
N ASP A 80 -3.17 -13.97 -3.93
CA ASP A 80 -4.59 -13.62 -3.95
C ASP A 80 -5.37 -14.25 -2.80
N ASP A 81 -5.06 -15.50 -2.46
CA ASP A 81 -5.72 -16.19 -1.34
C ASP A 81 -5.46 -15.47 -0.02
N ARG A 82 -4.24 -15.01 0.19
CA ARG A 82 -3.86 -14.27 1.40
C ARG A 82 -4.67 -12.99 1.56
N PHE A 83 -4.77 -12.23 0.47
CA PHE A 83 -5.56 -10.99 0.51
C PHE A 83 -7.04 -11.26 0.71
N ALA A 84 -7.58 -12.30 0.07
CA ALA A 84 -8.97 -12.67 0.23
C ALA A 84 -9.28 -13.12 1.68
N GLU A 85 -8.42 -13.96 2.24
CA GLU A 85 -8.61 -14.48 3.59
C GLU A 85 -8.52 -13.38 4.65
N TRP A 86 -7.50 -12.51 4.54
CA TRP A 86 -7.39 -11.40 5.48
C TRP A 86 -8.54 -10.41 5.33
N GLY A 87 -8.97 -10.12 4.08
CA GLY A 87 -10.13 -9.26 3.85
C GLY A 87 -11.38 -9.81 4.53
N GLU A 88 -11.60 -11.11 4.40
CA GLU A 88 -12.74 -11.74 5.06
C GLU A 88 -12.62 -11.65 6.58
N SER A 89 -11.42 -11.91 7.11
CA SER A 89 -11.16 -11.88 8.55
C SER A 89 -11.42 -10.50 9.18
N ILE A 90 -11.03 -9.43 8.51
CA ILE A 90 -11.19 -8.07 9.05
C ILE A 90 -12.49 -7.39 8.58
N GLY A 91 -13.28 -8.06 7.72
CA GLY A 91 -14.55 -7.52 7.24
C GLY A 91 -14.41 -6.40 6.21
N HIS A 92 -13.35 -6.42 5.42
CA HIS A 92 -13.06 -5.41 4.40
C HIS A 92 -12.61 -6.06 3.10
N ARG A 93 -12.60 -5.30 2.02
CA ARG A 93 -12.13 -5.77 0.71
C ARG A 93 -10.71 -5.27 0.50
N LEU A 94 -9.74 -6.19 0.57
CA LEU A 94 -8.33 -5.86 0.38
C LEU A 94 -7.93 -6.02 -1.08
N PHE A 95 -7.29 -5.00 -1.63
CA PHE A 95 -6.69 -5.07 -2.95
C PHE A 95 -5.18 -4.90 -2.82
N PRO A 96 -4.37 -5.71 -3.53
CA PRO A 96 -2.91 -5.60 -3.42
C PRO A 96 -2.37 -4.28 -3.96
N LEU A 97 -1.40 -3.71 -3.26
CA LEU A 97 -0.71 -2.50 -3.69
C LEU A 97 0.74 -2.74 -4.08
N GLY A 98 1.37 -3.78 -3.53
CA GLY A 98 2.77 -4.04 -3.78
C GLY A 98 3.44 -4.70 -2.60
N GLU A 99 4.72 -4.35 -2.39
CA GLU A 99 5.52 -4.97 -1.34
C GLU A 99 6.30 -3.95 -0.52
N LEU A 100 6.73 -4.38 0.66
CA LEU A 100 7.50 -3.58 1.62
C LEU A 100 8.74 -4.37 2.04
N ASP A 101 9.85 -3.66 2.22
CA ASP A 101 11.11 -4.22 2.72
C ASP A 101 11.61 -5.40 1.88
N HIS A 102 11.83 -5.12 0.59
CA HIS A 102 12.40 -6.07 -0.37
C HIS A 102 11.60 -7.38 -0.46
N GLY A 103 10.28 -7.27 -0.40
CA GLY A 103 9.41 -8.44 -0.54
C GLY A 103 9.16 -9.22 0.73
N ARG A 104 9.62 -8.72 1.88
CA ARG A 104 9.33 -9.37 3.16
C ARG A 104 7.86 -9.32 3.51
N PHE A 105 7.19 -8.23 3.14
CA PHE A 105 5.79 -7.99 3.46
C PHE A 105 5.07 -7.51 2.22
N PHE A 106 3.77 -7.73 2.17
CA PHE A 106 2.92 -7.18 1.12
C PHE A 106 2.13 -5.99 1.66
N LEU A 107 1.71 -5.12 0.75
CA LEU A 107 0.85 -3.98 1.09
C LEU A 107 -0.49 -4.15 0.41
N GLY A 108 -1.57 -3.81 1.12
CA GLY A 108 -2.92 -3.84 0.58
C GLY A 108 -3.71 -2.61 1.03
N ILE A 109 -4.79 -2.34 0.35
CA ILE A 109 -5.67 -1.21 0.68
C ILE A 109 -7.12 -1.70 0.73
N ASP A 110 -7.88 -1.24 1.74
CA ASP A 110 -9.29 -1.58 1.82
C ASP A 110 -10.16 -0.52 1.13
N GLU A 111 -11.46 -0.76 1.10
CA GLU A 111 -12.40 0.13 0.42
C GLU A 111 -12.57 1.49 1.11
N MET A 112 -12.09 1.61 2.33
CA MET A 112 -12.10 2.87 3.09
C MET A 112 -10.80 3.67 2.93
N GLY A 113 -9.84 3.15 2.17
CA GLY A 113 -8.56 3.82 1.97
C GLY A 113 -7.52 3.55 3.03
N VAL A 114 -7.73 2.56 3.88
CA VAL A 114 -6.75 2.17 4.90
C VAL A 114 -5.73 1.21 4.29
N ILE A 115 -4.44 1.49 4.53
CA ILE A 115 -3.36 0.65 4.01
C ILE A 115 -2.88 -0.30 5.11
N TYR A 116 -2.65 -1.56 4.73
CA TYR A 116 -2.27 -2.63 5.63
C TYR A 116 -0.96 -3.28 5.21
N LEU A 117 -0.20 -3.71 6.21
CA LEU A 117 0.88 -4.68 6.03
C LEU A 117 0.23 -6.06 6.07
N VAL A 118 0.45 -6.86 5.03
CA VAL A 118 -0.20 -8.17 4.87
C VAL A 118 0.88 -9.25 4.81
N GLU A 119 0.84 -10.15 5.77
CA GLU A 119 1.76 -11.29 5.84
C GLU A 119 1.02 -12.44 6.54
N THR A 120 1.70 -13.28 7.32
CA THR A 120 1.05 -14.28 8.18
C THR A 120 0.32 -13.61 9.35
N TRP A 121 0.49 -12.32 9.49
CA TRP A 121 -0.22 -11.43 10.40
C TRP A 121 -0.58 -10.16 9.63
N ILE A 122 -1.45 -9.34 10.19
CA ILE A 122 -1.91 -8.11 9.52
C ILE A 122 -1.78 -6.91 10.47
N ALA A 123 -1.40 -5.77 9.91
CA ALA A 123 -1.27 -4.53 10.67
C ALA A 123 -1.71 -3.35 9.81
N SER A 124 -2.21 -2.30 10.46
CA SER A 124 -2.73 -1.10 9.78
C SER A 124 -1.75 0.05 9.86
N PHE A 125 -1.46 0.68 8.72
CA PHE A 125 -0.74 1.95 8.66
C PHE A 125 -1.68 3.15 8.76
N GLY A 126 -2.98 2.90 8.82
CA GLY A 126 -3.97 3.95 8.88
C GLY A 126 -4.52 4.34 7.52
N PRO A 127 -5.44 5.31 7.48
CA PRO A 127 -6.05 5.75 6.23
C PRO A 127 -5.13 6.70 5.46
N MET A 128 -5.38 6.84 4.15
CA MET A 128 -4.75 7.87 3.36
C MET A 128 -5.27 9.26 3.79
N PRO A 129 -4.46 10.30 3.75
CA PRO A 129 -3.05 10.34 3.28
C PRO A 129 -2.02 9.94 4.33
N GLN A 130 -2.41 9.77 5.61
CA GLN A 130 -1.46 9.47 6.69
C GLN A 130 -0.72 8.15 6.48
N ALA A 131 -1.35 7.19 5.82
CA ALA A 131 -0.71 5.88 5.60
C ALA A 131 0.63 5.99 4.87
N LEU A 132 0.71 6.82 3.81
CA LEU A 132 1.96 7.02 3.09
C LEU A 132 2.98 7.78 3.93
N GLU A 133 2.55 8.75 4.72
CA GLU A 133 3.45 9.45 5.63
C GLU A 133 4.06 8.45 6.63
N ASN A 134 3.25 7.57 7.19
CA ASN A 134 3.72 6.57 8.13
C ASN A 134 4.72 5.61 7.48
N LEU A 135 4.47 5.20 6.24
CA LEU A 135 5.39 4.34 5.50
C LEU A 135 6.73 5.03 5.23
N VAL A 136 6.69 6.28 4.80
CA VAL A 136 7.90 7.03 4.44
C VAL A 136 8.74 7.36 5.67
N LEU A 137 8.10 7.73 6.78
CA LEU A 137 8.80 8.18 7.98
C LEU A 137 9.15 7.06 8.96
N GLY A 138 8.79 5.82 8.67
CA GLY A 138 9.10 4.70 9.55
C GLY A 138 8.27 4.71 10.82
N MET A 139 6.95 4.84 10.68
CA MET A 139 6.01 4.63 11.77
C MET A 139 5.57 3.17 11.76
N ALA A 140 5.74 2.48 12.88
CA ALA A 140 5.33 1.08 12.98
C ALA A 140 3.82 0.96 12.81
N PRO A 141 3.34 -0.01 12.01
CA PRO A 141 1.91 -0.21 11.85
C PRO A 141 1.30 -0.81 13.12
N ARG A 142 0.01 -0.57 13.31
CA ARG A 142 -0.71 -1.13 14.45
C ARG A 142 -1.21 -2.53 14.09
N ARG A 143 -0.70 -3.53 14.81
CA ARG A 143 -1.08 -4.91 14.57
C ARG A 143 -2.57 -5.11 14.89
N ILE A 144 -3.26 -5.85 14.03
CA ILE A 144 -4.69 -6.15 14.21
C ILE A 144 -4.80 -7.59 14.73
N ASP A 145 -5.45 -7.73 15.88
CA ASP A 145 -5.72 -9.05 16.43
C ASP A 145 -6.98 -9.62 15.78
N GLU A 146 -6.92 -10.87 15.42
CA GLU A 146 -8.04 -11.54 14.81
C GLU A 146 -9.09 -11.97 15.82
N GLY A 147 -8.82 -11.83 16.97
CA GLY A 147 -9.59 -12.18 18.11
C GLY A 147 -10.97 -12.41 18.17
#